data_d510da25bde686ac1975b6a4d8b8b841
#
_entry.id   d510da25bde686ac1975b6a4d8b8b841
#
_cell.length_a   1.000
_cell.length_b   1.000
_cell.length_c   1.000
_cell.angle_alpha   90.00
_cell.angle_beta   90.00
_cell.angle_gamma   90.00
#
_symmetry.space_group_name_H-M   'P 1'
#
loop_
_entity.id
_entity.type
_entity.pdbx_description
1 polymer ?
#
loop_
_entity_poly.entity_id
_entity_poly.type
_entity_poly.pdbx_seq_one_letter_code
_entity_poly.pdbx_strand_id
1 'polypeptide(L)'
;DKMKAEMEDCLILLHEKKLASLQPMLPLLESVVQSTKPLLIISEDVEGEALATLVVNKLRGGLKIAAVKAPGFGDRRKAMLEDIAILTGGQVISEDLGIKLESVTMDMLGKAKRVVVDKENSTIVGGAGKKKDIEARCDQIRKQIEETTSDYDKEKLQERLAKLAGGVAVIKVGGASEVEVKEKKDRVED
;
A
#
# COMPACT_ATOMS: atom_id res chain seq x y z
N ASP A 1 7.39 18.39 4.01
CA ASP A 1 7.32 19.59 3.23
C ASP A 1 7.41 19.28 1.73
N LYS A 2 8.48 19.68 1.05
CA LYS A 2 8.63 19.49 -0.39
C LYS A 2 8.71 18.02 -0.80
N MET A 3 9.09 17.15 0.11
CA MET A 3 9.21 15.71 -0.15
C MET A 3 7.98 14.95 0.31
N LYS A 4 6.92 15.66 0.63
CA LYS A 4 5.71 15.08 1.17
C LYS A 4 4.58 15.14 0.15
N ALA A 5 3.92 14.01 -0.06
CA ALA A 5 2.72 13.94 -0.88
C ALA A 5 1.55 13.58 0.02
N GLU A 6 0.47 14.33 -0.12
CA GLU A 6 -0.74 14.09 0.66
C GLU A 6 -1.88 13.80 -0.30
N MET A 7 -2.60 12.71 -0.04
CA MET A 7 -3.69 12.26 -0.90
C MET A 7 -4.95 12.03 -0.06
N GLU A 8 -6.05 12.63 -0.49
CA GLU A 8 -7.34 12.48 0.20
C GLU A 8 -8.25 11.56 -0.59
N ASP A 9 -9.07 10.79 0.11
CA ASP A 9 -9.95 9.79 -0.49
C ASP A 9 -9.16 8.86 -1.41
N CYS A 10 -8.07 8.33 -0.87
CA CYS A 10 -7.10 7.56 -1.64
C CYS A 10 -7.53 6.11 -1.82
N LEU A 11 -7.33 5.61 -3.03
CA LEU A 11 -7.47 4.18 -3.33
C LEU A 11 -6.12 3.52 -3.07
N ILE A 12 -6.15 2.28 -2.60
CA ILE A 12 -4.94 1.56 -2.24
C ILE A 12 -4.90 0.19 -2.92
N LEU A 13 -3.84 -0.04 -3.69
CA LEU A 13 -3.59 -1.32 -4.33
C LEU A 13 -2.49 -2.06 -3.57
N LEU A 14 -2.80 -3.26 -3.13
CA LEU A 14 -1.85 -4.10 -2.41
C LEU A 14 -1.46 -5.27 -3.32
N HIS A 15 -0.19 -5.31 -3.71
CA HIS A 15 0.31 -6.36 -4.60
C HIS A 15 1.44 -7.11 -3.92
N GLU A 16 1.30 -8.41 -3.86
CA GLU A 16 2.24 -9.26 -3.12
C GLU A 16 3.63 -9.32 -3.73
N LYS A 17 3.71 -9.30 -5.05
CA LYS A 17 4.95 -9.47 -5.78
C LYS A 17 5.45 -8.17 -6.40
N LYS A 18 6.57 -8.25 -7.08
CA LYS A 18 7.12 -7.10 -7.79
C LYS A 18 6.19 -6.63 -8.90
N LEU A 19 6.16 -5.35 -9.10
CA LEU A 19 5.39 -4.73 -10.18
C LEU A 19 6.36 -4.35 -11.28
N ALA A 20 6.47 -5.21 -12.29
CA ALA A 20 7.43 -5.04 -13.37
C ALA A 20 6.85 -4.26 -14.55
N SER A 21 5.56 -4.40 -14.79
CA SER A 21 4.89 -3.73 -15.91
C SER A 21 3.50 -3.29 -15.46
N LEU A 22 3.08 -2.15 -15.97
CA LEU A 22 1.73 -1.63 -15.69
C LEU A 22 0.70 -2.03 -16.73
N GLN A 23 1.12 -2.68 -17.82
CA GLN A 23 0.18 -3.06 -18.86
C GLN A 23 -1.02 -3.87 -18.35
N PRO A 24 -0.82 -4.88 -17.50
CA PRO A 24 -1.97 -5.61 -16.97
C PRO A 24 -2.91 -4.75 -16.14
N MET A 25 -2.43 -3.61 -15.65
CA MET A 25 -3.21 -2.70 -14.80
C MET A 25 -3.86 -1.57 -15.58
N LEU A 26 -3.61 -1.43 -16.86
CA LEU A 26 -4.12 -0.29 -17.62
C LEU A 26 -5.64 -0.10 -17.49
N PRO A 27 -6.47 -1.16 -17.60
CA PRO A 27 -7.90 -0.97 -17.39
C PRO A 27 -8.24 -0.44 -16.01
N LEU A 28 -7.53 -0.92 -14.99
CA LEU A 28 -7.73 -0.44 -13.62
C LEU A 28 -7.31 1.02 -13.49
N LEU A 29 -6.17 1.38 -14.06
CA LEU A 29 -5.69 2.76 -14.01
C LEU A 29 -6.65 3.72 -14.70
N GLU A 30 -7.25 3.30 -15.80
CA GLU A 30 -8.26 4.10 -16.48
C GLU A 30 -9.47 4.34 -15.56
N SER A 31 -9.90 3.31 -14.85
CA SER A 31 -11.01 3.45 -13.92
C SER A 31 -10.65 4.39 -12.77
N VAL A 32 -9.41 4.30 -12.29
CA VAL A 32 -8.93 5.19 -11.23
C VAL A 32 -8.91 6.64 -11.70
N VAL A 33 -8.43 6.88 -12.92
CA VAL A 33 -8.43 8.23 -13.50
C VAL A 33 -9.86 8.78 -13.59
N GLN A 34 -10.79 7.95 -14.05
CA GLN A 34 -12.19 8.36 -14.18
C GLN A 34 -12.82 8.68 -12.82
N SER A 35 -12.37 8.00 -11.77
CA SER A 35 -12.87 8.26 -10.42
C SER A 35 -12.35 9.56 -9.82
N THR A 36 -11.33 10.14 -10.42
CA THR A 36 -10.61 11.34 -9.95
C THR A 36 -9.97 11.18 -8.57
N LYS A 37 -9.83 9.94 -8.09
CA LYS A 37 -9.21 9.66 -6.79
C LYS A 37 -7.74 9.31 -6.96
N PRO A 38 -6.90 9.70 -5.99
CA PRO A 38 -5.50 9.28 -6.03
C PRO A 38 -5.34 7.80 -5.73
N LEU A 39 -4.20 7.25 -6.09
CA LEU A 39 -3.90 5.83 -5.88
C LEU A 39 -2.54 5.67 -5.20
N LEU A 40 -2.52 4.86 -4.15
CA LEU A 40 -1.29 4.41 -3.52
C LEU A 40 -1.08 2.95 -3.88
N ILE A 41 0.06 2.62 -4.46
CA ILE A 41 0.42 1.24 -4.77
C ILE A 41 1.44 0.76 -3.76
N ILE A 42 1.14 -0.36 -3.12
CA ILE A 42 2.05 -1.01 -2.18
C ILE A 42 2.38 -2.38 -2.75
N SER A 43 3.64 -2.60 -3.10
CA SER A 43 4.07 -3.87 -3.69
C SER A 43 5.44 -4.27 -3.16
N GLU A 44 5.86 -5.48 -3.48
CA GLU A 44 7.20 -5.93 -3.08
C GLU A 44 8.27 -4.99 -3.62
N ASP A 45 8.13 -4.60 -4.87
CA ASP A 45 9.00 -3.62 -5.50
C ASP A 45 8.31 -3.11 -6.77
N VAL A 46 8.74 -1.95 -7.26
CA VAL A 46 8.26 -1.41 -8.55
C VAL A 46 9.48 -1.28 -9.44
N GLU A 47 9.51 -2.08 -10.50
CA GLU A 47 10.65 -2.09 -11.41
C GLU A 47 10.62 -0.92 -12.39
N GLY A 48 11.76 -0.67 -13.02
CA GLY A 48 11.97 0.51 -13.84
C GLY A 48 10.92 0.80 -14.90
N GLU A 49 10.45 -0.22 -15.61
CA GLU A 49 9.43 -0.04 -16.65
C GLU A 49 8.11 0.44 -16.05
N ALA A 50 7.69 -0.21 -14.98
CA ALA A 50 6.44 0.19 -14.30
C ALA A 50 6.57 1.59 -13.74
N LEU A 51 7.70 1.89 -13.14
CA LEU A 51 7.95 3.21 -12.57
C LEU A 51 7.93 4.30 -13.64
N ALA A 52 8.58 4.04 -14.78
CA ALA A 52 8.60 4.98 -15.89
C ALA A 52 7.18 5.27 -16.42
N THR A 53 6.34 4.23 -16.49
CA THR A 53 4.96 4.40 -16.91
C THR A 53 4.17 5.26 -15.94
N LEU A 54 4.37 5.07 -14.65
CA LEU A 54 3.73 5.89 -13.61
C LEU A 54 4.14 7.35 -13.74
N VAL A 55 5.41 7.61 -14.01
CA VAL A 55 5.93 8.95 -14.20
C VAL A 55 5.25 9.63 -15.38
N VAL A 56 5.17 8.94 -16.52
CA VAL A 56 4.53 9.48 -17.72
C VAL A 56 3.08 9.86 -17.45
N ASN A 57 2.34 8.98 -16.80
CA ASN A 57 0.95 9.24 -16.46
C ASN A 57 0.79 10.42 -15.51
N LYS A 58 1.69 10.55 -14.57
CA LYS A 58 1.69 11.66 -13.63
C LYS A 58 1.99 12.98 -14.34
N LEU A 59 2.94 12.98 -15.26
CA LEU A 59 3.30 14.16 -16.03
C LEU A 59 2.16 14.64 -16.93
N ARG A 60 1.33 13.72 -17.39
CA ARG A 60 0.16 14.07 -18.17
C ARG A 60 -0.95 14.69 -17.32
N GLY A 61 -0.72 14.78 -16.02
CA GLY A 61 -1.61 15.51 -15.12
C GLY A 61 -2.92 14.85 -14.80
N GLY A 62 -3.13 13.62 -15.28
CA GLY A 62 -4.40 12.98 -15.08
C GLY A 62 -4.52 12.14 -13.82
N LEU A 63 -3.40 11.81 -13.21
CA LEU A 63 -3.44 10.82 -12.14
C LEU A 63 -2.43 11.14 -11.04
N LYS A 64 -2.92 11.15 -9.82
CA LYS A 64 -2.06 11.32 -8.64
C LYS A 64 -1.76 9.93 -8.08
N ILE A 65 -0.55 9.44 -8.32
CA ILE A 65 -0.12 8.10 -7.90
C ILE A 65 1.15 8.19 -7.09
N ALA A 66 1.21 7.35 -6.05
CA ALA A 66 2.45 7.09 -5.33
C ALA A 66 2.63 5.58 -5.24
N ALA A 67 3.86 5.11 -5.31
CA ALA A 67 4.18 3.70 -5.17
C ALA A 67 5.19 3.53 -4.05
N VAL A 68 4.91 2.62 -3.13
CA VAL A 68 5.78 2.35 -2.01
C VAL A 68 6.06 0.86 -1.92
N LYS A 69 7.19 0.55 -1.30
CA LYS A 69 7.60 -0.82 -1.10
C LYS A 69 6.89 -1.41 0.11
N ALA A 70 6.41 -2.64 -0.02
CA ALA A 70 5.73 -3.33 1.06
C ALA A 70 6.70 -3.59 2.22
N PRO A 71 6.22 -3.51 3.47
CA PRO A 71 7.08 -3.72 4.62
C PRO A 71 7.37 -5.20 4.85
N GLY A 72 8.51 -5.49 5.49
CA GLY A 72 8.88 -6.84 5.89
C GLY A 72 9.36 -7.73 4.77
N PHE A 73 9.42 -9.01 5.05
CA PHE A 73 9.92 -10.03 4.12
C PHE A 73 9.09 -11.31 4.27
N GLY A 74 8.97 -12.07 3.20
CA GLY A 74 8.35 -13.38 3.21
C GLY A 74 6.95 -13.38 3.83
N ASP A 75 6.69 -14.32 4.71
CA ASP A 75 5.37 -14.46 5.34
C ASP A 75 4.99 -13.26 6.19
N ARG A 76 5.96 -12.58 6.77
CA ARG A 76 5.68 -11.38 7.53
C ARG A 76 5.15 -10.27 6.62
N ARG A 77 5.73 -10.15 5.42
CA ARG A 77 5.24 -9.18 4.43
C ARG A 77 3.80 -9.47 4.05
N LYS A 78 3.48 -10.75 3.81
CA LYS A 78 2.11 -11.14 3.48
C LYS A 78 1.15 -10.77 4.60
N ALA A 79 1.55 -11.05 5.84
CA ALA A 79 0.71 -10.73 7.01
C ALA A 79 0.49 -9.23 7.14
N MET A 80 1.53 -8.44 6.91
CA MET A 80 1.42 -6.98 7.01
C MET A 80 0.56 -6.41 5.89
N LEU A 81 0.67 -6.95 4.68
CA LEU A 81 -0.21 -6.55 3.57
C LEU A 81 -1.66 -6.87 3.88
N GLU A 82 -1.93 -8.03 4.46
CA GLU A 82 -3.29 -8.39 4.86
C GLU A 82 -3.82 -7.49 5.94
N ASP A 83 -2.98 -7.08 6.89
CA ASP A 83 -3.37 -6.11 7.92
C ASP A 83 -3.85 -4.81 7.26
N ILE A 84 -3.11 -4.33 6.27
CA ILE A 84 -3.46 -3.11 5.56
C ILE A 84 -4.75 -3.32 4.75
N ALA A 85 -4.91 -4.48 4.12
CA ALA A 85 -6.11 -4.80 3.38
C ALA A 85 -7.35 -4.76 4.27
N ILE A 86 -7.26 -5.35 5.46
CA ILE A 86 -8.36 -5.36 6.41
C ILE A 86 -8.65 -3.95 6.92
N LEU A 87 -7.60 -3.19 7.21
CA LEU A 87 -7.75 -1.83 7.70
C LEU A 87 -8.42 -0.91 6.67
N THR A 88 -8.14 -1.12 5.39
CA THR A 88 -8.62 -0.25 4.32
C THR A 88 -9.82 -0.82 3.55
N GLY A 89 -10.22 -2.05 3.88
CA GLY A 89 -11.35 -2.68 3.21
C GLY A 89 -11.04 -3.21 1.82
N GLY A 90 -9.76 -3.42 1.51
CA GLY A 90 -9.32 -3.94 0.21
C GLY A 90 -8.93 -5.40 0.27
N GLN A 91 -8.25 -5.85 -0.77
CA GLN A 91 -7.74 -7.22 -0.88
C GLN A 91 -6.28 -7.18 -1.31
N VAL A 92 -5.52 -8.14 -0.83
CA VAL A 92 -4.15 -8.33 -1.33
C VAL A 92 -4.25 -9.06 -2.67
N ILE A 93 -3.65 -8.48 -3.70
CA ILE A 93 -3.63 -9.10 -5.02
C ILE A 93 -2.49 -10.09 -5.05
N SER A 94 -2.83 -11.37 -5.06
CA SER A 94 -1.88 -12.47 -4.97
C SER A 94 -2.19 -13.52 -6.02
N GLU A 95 -1.19 -13.86 -6.82
CA GLU A 95 -1.34 -14.93 -7.80
C GLU A 95 -1.52 -16.29 -7.11
N ASP A 96 -0.95 -16.43 -5.93
CA ASP A 96 -1.11 -17.66 -5.14
C ASP A 96 -2.58 -17.88 -4.76
N LEU A 97 -3.35 -16.80 -4.66
CA LEU A 97 -4.78 -16.87 -4.39
C LEU A 97 -5.61 -16.87 -5.67
N GLY A 98 -4.95 -16.95 -6.82
CA GLY A 98 -5.64 -16.98 -8.10
C GLY A 98 -6.05 -15.60 -8.62
N ILE A 99 -5.55 -14.54 -8.03
CA ILE A 99 -5.90 -13.18 -8.43
C ILE A 99 -4.77 -12.60 -9.28
N LYS A 100 -5.09 -12.25 -10.53
CA LYS A 100 -4.12 -11.65 -11.45
C LYS A 100 -4.34 -10.15 -11.55
N LEU A 101 -3.27 -9.39 -11.83
CA LEU A 101 -3.37 -7.94 -11.96
C LEU A 101 -4.40 -7.51 -13.00
N GLU A 102 -4.50 -8.22 -14.10
CA GLU A 102 -5.45 -7.89 -15.16
C GLU A 102 -6.91 -8.12 -14.76
N SER A 103 -7.13 -8.88 -13.69
CA SER A 103 -8.48 -9.14 -13.16
C SER A 103 -8.88 -8.18 -12.04
N VAL A 104 -7.99 -7.30 -11.62
CA VAL A 104 -8.26 -6.40 -10.50
C VAL A 104 -9.29 -5.35 -10.89
N THR A 105 -10.28 -5.17 -10.02
CA THR A 105 -11.33 -4.16 -10.20
C THR A 105 -11.26 -3.15 -9.07
N MET A 106 -11.97 -2.05 -9.23
CA MET A 106 -12.04 -0.99 -8.22
C MET A 106 -12.52 -1.52 -6.86
N ASP A 107 -13.37 -2.53 -6.88
CA ASP A 107 -13.92 -3.12 -5.64
C ASP A 107 -12.86 -3.82 -4.80
N MET A 108 -11.78 -4.23 -5.42
CA MET A 108 -10.69 -4.92 -4.73
C MET A 108 -9.70 -3.97 -4.08
N LEU A 109 -9.78 -2.69 -4.40
CA LEU A 109 -8.89 -1.69 -3.84
C LEU A 109 -9.33 -1.27 -2.46
N GLY A 110 -8.36 -1.05 -1.57
CA GLY A 110 -8.63 -0.45 -0.28
C GLY A 110 -8.90 1.03 -0.43
N LYS A 111 -9.46 1.63 0.60
CA LYS A 111 -9.77 3.06 0.62
C LYS A 111 -9.37 3.66 1.95
N ALA A 112 -8.87 4.87 1.91
CA ALA A 112 -8.53 5.61 3.12
C ALA A 112 -8.87 7.08 2.92
N LYS A 113 -9.24 7.73 4.00
CA LYS A 113 -9.57 9.15 3.95
C LYS A 113 -8.36 9.99 3.61
N ARG A 114 -7.21 9.58 4.09
CA ARG A 114 -5.98 10.34 3.91
C ARG A 114 -4.77 9.41 3.88
N VAL A 115 -3.88 9.68 2.95
CA VAL A 115 -2.57 9.03 2.89
C VAL A 115 -1.52 10.11 2.77
N VAL A 116 -0.50 10.03 3.61
CA VAL A 116 0.63 10.97 3.58
C VAL A 116 1.88 10.18 3.30
N VAL A 117 2.53 10.50 2.19
CA VAL A 117 3.80 9.86 1.80
C VAL A 117 4.88 10.91 1.93
N ASP A 118 5.81 10.69 2.83
CA ASP A 118 6.94 11.59 2.98
C ASP A 118 8.25 10.84 2.77
N LYS A 119 9.35 11.48 3.06
CA LYS A 119 10.67 10.93 2.83
C LYS A 119 10.93 9.64 3.62
N GLU A 120 10.34 9.50 4.77
CA GLU A 120 10.62 8.39 5.66
C GLU A 120 9.46 7.41 5.82
N ASN A 121 8.24 7.88 5.70
CA ASN A 121 7.07 7.05 5.99
C ASN A 121 5.91 7.30 5.04
N SER A 122 5.11 6.28 4.87
CA SER A 122 3.77 6.41 4.28
C SER A 122 2.77 6.14 5.37
N THR A 123 1.90 7.10 5.65
CA THR A 123 0.91 6.99 6.72
C THR A 123 -0.49 6.92 6.13
N ILE A 124 -1.24 5.90 6.51
CA ILE A 124 -2.61 5.67 6.04
C ILE A 124 -3.55 5.90 7.22
N VAL A 125 -4.48 6.83 7.06
CA VAL A 125 -5.42 7.22 8.12
C VAL A 125 -6.85 7.13 7.61
N GLY A 126 -7.74 6.67 8.46
CA GLY A 126 -9.16 6.61 8.13
C GLY A 126 -9.49 5.56 7.09
N GLY A 127 -8.94 4.37 7.23
CA GLY A 127 -9.25 3.25 6.35
C GLY A 127 -10.72 2.90 6.38
N ALA A 128 -11.23 2.42 5.24
CA ALA A 128 -12.65 2.08 5.08
C ALA A 128 -12.98 0.65 5.53
N GLY A 129 -12.05 -0.04 6.16
CA GLY A 129 -12.27 -1.39 6.65
C GLY A 129 -13.35 -1.47 7.71
N LYS A 130 -14.03 -2.60 7.75
CA LYS A 130 -15.10 -2.81 8.73
C LYS A 130 -14.49 -3.04 10.11
N LYS A 131 -15.03 -2.37 11.11
CA LYS A 131 -14.57 -2.50 12.49
C LYS A 131 -14.58 -3.95 12.95
N LYS A 132 -15.58 -4.71 12.58
CA LYS A 132 -15.71 -6.12 12.91
C LYS A 132 -14.53 -6.95 12.39
N ASP A 133 -14.13 -6.69 11.14
CA ASP A 133 -13.01 -7.40 10.53
C ASP A 133 -11.69 -7.01 11.19
N ILE A 134 -11.53 -5.74 11.51
CA ILE A 134 -10.34 -5.25 12.19
C ILE A 134 -10.21 -5.88 13.57
N GLU A 135 -11.31 -5.94 14.32
CA GLU A 135 -11.32 -6.58 15.64
C GLU A 135 -10.98 -8.06 15.57
N ALA A 136 -11.53 -8.76 14.58
CA ALA A 136 -11.23 -10.19 14.38
C ALA A 136 -9.75 -10.39 14.08
N ARG A 137 -9.15 -9.52 13.28
CA ARG A 137 -7.72 -9.60 12.98
C ARG A 137 -6.89 -9.32 14.22
N CYS A 138 -7.28 -8.35 15.01
CA CYS A 138 -6.62 -8.05 16.28
C CYS A 138 -6.63 -9.26 17.21
N ASP A 139 -7.76 -9.95 17.29
CA ASP A 139 -7.87 -11.13 18.13
C ASP A 139 -6.96 -12.25 17.66
N GLN A 140 -6.84 -12.44 16.35
CA GLN A 140 -5.91 -13.42 15.78
C GLN A 140 -4.47 -13.10 16.19
N ILE A 141 -4.11 -11.84 16.13
CA ILE A 141 -2.76 -11.41 16.51
C ILE A 141 -2.51 -11.61 17.99
N ARG A 142 -3.48 -11.28 18.84
CA ARG A 142 -3.37 -11.50 20.28
C ARG A 142 -3.12 -12.98 20.59
N LYS A 143 -3.81 -13.84 19.88
CA LYS A 143 -3.62 -15.28 20.05
C LYS A 143 -2.22 -15.71 19.66
N GLN A 144 -1.72 -15.18 18.54
CA GLN A 144 -0.36 -15.46 18.12
C GLN A 144 0.68 -14.98 19.12
N ILE A 145 0.43 -13.83 19.76
CA ILE A 145 1.32 -13.31 20.80
C ILE A 145 1.40 -14.28 21.97
N GLU A 146 0.27 -14.86 22.35
CA GLU A 146 0.23 -15.84 23.44
C GLU A 146 0.95 -17.14 23.09
N GLU A 147 0.93 -17.53 21.83
CA GLU A 147 1.49 -18.80 21.38
C GLU A 147 2.98 -18.73 21.06
N THR A 148 3.50 -17.58 20.71
CA THR A 148 4.90 -17.49 20.28
C THR A 148 5.85 -17.55 21.47
N THR A 149 6.98 -18.20 21.26
CA THR A 149 8.06 -18.30 22.26
C THR A 149 9.21 -17.33 21.95
N SER A 150 9.16 -16.67 20.80
CA SER A 150 10.20 -15.75 20.36
C SER A 150 9.86 -14.33 20.81
N ASP A 151 10.76 -13.73 21.59
CA ASP A 151 10.58 -12.33 22.03
C ASP A 151 10.55 -11.37 20.86
N TYR A 152 11.35 -11.64 19.84
CA TYR A 152 11.38 -10.81 18.63
C TYR A 152 10.04 -10.86 17.89
N ASP A 153 9.50 -12.07 17.68
CA ASP A 153 8.22 -12.24 17.02
C ASP A 153 7.10 -11.60 17.82
N LYS A 154 7.16 -11.75 19.12
CA LYS A 154 6.18 -11.16 20.03
C LYS A 154 6.15 -9.63 19.88
N GLU A 155 7.34 -9.03 19.85
CA GLU A 155 7.46 -7.59 19.65
C GLU A 155 6.85 -7.15 18.32
N LYS A 156 7.16 -7.88 17.24
CA LYS A 156 6.61 -7.54 15.91
C LYS A 156 5.10 -7.73 15.85
N LEU A 157 4.58 -8.74 16.49
CA LEU A 157 3.13 -8.95 16.59
C LEU A 157 2.47 -7.83 17.38
N GLN A 158 3.09 -7.39 18.47
CA GLN A 158 2.57 -6.28 19.27
C GLN A 158 2.55 -4.98 18.48
N GLU A 159 3.56 -4.72 17.63
CA GLU A 159 3.59 -3.56 16.75
C GLU A 159 2.42 -3.59 15.76
N ARG A 160 2.19 -4.76 15.15
CA ARG A 160 1.06 -4.91 14.21
C ARG A 160 -0.28 -4.68 14.90
N LEU A 161 -0.43 -5.25 16.10
CA LEU A 161 -1.66 -5.10 16.87
C LEU A 161 -1.93 -3.63 17.20
N ALA A 162 -0.90 -2.90 17.61
CA ALA A 162 -1.06 -1.49 17.96
C ALA A 162 -1.52 -0.66 16.75
N LYS A 163 -0.98 -0.93 15.57
CA LYS A 163 -1.36 -0.21 14.36
C LYS A 163 -2.81 -0.49 13.97
N LEU A 164 -3.20 -1.77 14.00
CA LEU A 164 -4.58 -2.14 13.68
C LEU A 164 -5.58 -1.56 14.66
N ALA A 165 -5.29 -1.70 15.95
CA ALA A 165 -6.18 -1.19 16.98
C ALA A 165 -6.29 0.33 16.93
N GLY A 166 -5.21 1.01 16.54
CA GLY A 166 -5.20 2.45 16.40
C GLY A 166 -5.85 2.97 15.11
N GLY A 167 -6.11 2.09 14.16
CA GLY A 167 -6.72 2.48 12.89
C GLY A 167 -5.80 3.24 11.95
N VAL A 168 -4.50 3.19 12.18
CA VAL A 168 -3.50 3.89 11.38
C VAL A 168 -2.41 2.90 10.97
N ALA A 169 -2.04 2.92 9.70
CA ALA A 169 -0.90 2.13 9.23
C ALA A 169 0.24 3.07 8.87
N VAL A 170 1.43 2.76 9.34
CA VAL A 170 2.64 3.49 9.01
C VAL A 170 3.61 2.53 8.37
N ILE A 171 4.02 2.83 7.15
CA ILE A 171 4.93 2.00 6.38
C ILE A 171 6.21 2.79 6.16
N LYS A 172 7.34 2.23 6.56
CA LYS A 172 8.61 2.89 6.32
C LYS A 172 8.92 2.88 4.84
N VAL A 173 9.35 4.01 4.34
CA VAL A 173 9.68 4.18 2.93
C VAL A 173 10.89 3.34 2.56
N GLY A 174 10.74 2.49 1.53
CA GLY A 174 11.83 1.73 0.97
C GLY A 174 12.21 2.25 -0.40
N GLY A 175 13.00 1.47 -1.14
CA GLY A 175 13.54 1.91 -2.42
C GLY A 175 12.55 2.42 -3.43
N ALA A 176 11.43 1.74 -3.61
CA ALA A 176 10.44 2.14 -4.61
C ALA A 176 9.82 3.50 -4.27
N SER A 177 9.53 3.73 -3.01
CA SER A 177 8.98 4.99 -2.56
C SER A 177 10.00 6.11 -2.68
N GLU A 178 11.25 5.82 -2.38
CA GLU A 178 12.32 6.79 -2.54
C GLU A 178 12.44 7.23 -3.99
N VAL A 179 12.27 6.32 -4.92
CA VAL A 179 12.32 6.65 -6.33
C VAL A 179 11.19 7.60 -6.71
N GLU A 180 9.98 7.37 -6.22
CA GLU A 180 8.86 8.27 -6.46
C GLU A 180 9.15 9.68 -5.94
N VAL A 181 9.65 9.78 -4.73
CA VAL A 181 10.02 11.05 -4.11
C VAL A 181 11.17 11.69 -4.88
N LYS A 182 12.14 10.89 -5.28
CA LYS A 182 13.30 11.34 -6.03
C LYS A 182 12.90 11.96 -7.37
N GLU A 183 11.93 11.39 -8.04
CA GLU A 183 11.45 11.96 -9.29
C GLU A 183 10.86 13.33 -9.11
N LYS A 184 10.10 13.54 -8.06
CA LYS A 184 9.57 14.86 -7.77
C LYS A 184 10.71 15.84 -7.54
N LYS A 185 11.73 15.40 -6.83
CA LYS A 185 12.90 16.21 -6.55
C LYS A 185 13.63 16.55 -7.84
N ASP A 186 13.85 15.55 -8.68
CA ASP A 186 14.55 15.74 -9.94
C ASP A 186 13.85 16.75 -10.83
N ARG A 187 12.53 16.71 -10.87
CA ARG A 187 11.75 17.68 -11.66
C ARG A 187 11.89 19.10 -11.11
N VAL A 188 12.03 19.23 -9.82
CA VAL A 188 12.22 20.53 -9.22
C VAL A 188 13.61 21.06 -9.48
N GLU A 189 14.60 20.19 -9.45
CA GLU A 189 16.00 20.56 -9.66
C GLU A 189 16.31 20.85 -11.13
N ASP A 190 15.64 20.16 -12.01
CA ASP A 190 15.85 20.34 -13.44
C ASP A 190 15.19 21.62 -13.97
#